data_df764aa1458872d0be7827adaa6deb6f
#
_entry.id   df764aa1458872d0be7827adaa6deb6f
#
_cell.length_a   1.000
_cell.length_b   1.000
_cell.length_c   1.000
_cell.angle_alpha   90.00
_cell.angle_beta   90.00
_cell.angle_gamma   90.00
#
_symmetry.space_group_name_H-M   'P 1'
#
loop_
_entity.id
_entity.type
_entity.pdbx_description
1 polymer ?
#
loop_
_entity_poly.entity_id
_entity_poly.type
_entity_poly.pdbx_seq_one_letter_code
_entity_poly.pdbx_strand_id
1 'polypeptide(L)'
;AQDSIDRMTYLMNKIAEYDLHVARYYMKRRAYVAALNRAKNVYTSYPDSIHVKEALVIQYIAYKELKLKDLEMSTKKIIDHNFPEEKITSNYAEENKKWWEFWKSLTD
;
A
#
# COMPACT_ATOMS: atom_id res chain seq x y z
N ALA A 1 -20.00 22.10 7.72
CA ALA A 1 -19.30 22.41 8.83
C ALA A 1 -18.22 21.37 9.17
N GLN A 2 -17.40 21.68 10.16
CA GLN A 2 -16.22 20.89 10.48
C GLN A 2 -16.55 19.44 10.87
N ASP A 3 -17.63 19.25 11.61
CA ASP A 3 -18.06 17.91 12.04
C ASP A 3 -18.37 16.99 10.84
N SER A 4 -18.99 17.54 9.80
CA SER A 4 -19.30 16.77 8.59
C SER A 4 -18.03 16.37 7.83
N ILE A 5 -17.06 17.28 7.77
CA ILE A 5 -15.77 17.02 7.13
C ILE A 5 -15.02 15.94 7.90
N ASP A 6 -15.02 16.03 9.23
CA ASP A 6 -14.35 15.05 10.09
C ASP A 6 -14.97 13.66 9.95
N ARG A 7 -16.29 13.57 9.85
CA ARG A 7 -17.00 12.32 9.63
C ARG A 7 -16.67 11.71 8.28
N MET A 8 -16.64 12.53 7.24
CA MET A 8 -16.28 12.06 5.90
C MET A 8 -14.86 11.55 5.85
N THR A 9 -13.93 12.27 6.47
CA THR A 9 -12.53 11.86 6.57
C THR A 9 -12.40 10.53 7.30
N TYR A 10 -13.12 10.38 8.42
CA TYR A 10 -13.14 9.15 9.19
C TYR A 10 -13.65 7.98 8.34
N LEU A 11 -14.76 8.18 7.63
CA LEU A 11 -15.35 7.12 6.79
C LEU A 11 -14.42 6.74 5.62
N MET A 12 -13.81 7.72 4.98
CA MET A 12 -12.85 7.47 3.90
C MET A 12 -11.66 6.65 4.39
N ASN A 13 -11.14 6.99 5.56
CA ASN A 13 -10.02 6.25 6.16
C ASN A 13 -10.44 4.84 6.53
N LYS A 14 -11.67 4.64 6.98
CA LYS A 14 -12.17 3.30 7.30
C LYS A 14 -12.34 2.44 6.05
N ILE A 15 -12.82 3.01 4.96
CA ILE A 15 -12.96 2.31 3.69
C ILE A 15 -11.58 1.97 3.13
N ALA A 16 -10.64 2.91 3.19
CA ALA A 16 -9.27 2.68 2.75
C ALA A 16 -8.60 1.58 3.58
N GLU A 17 -8.81 1.59 4.89
CA GLU A 17 -8.30 0.57 5.80
C GLU A 17 -8.84 -0.81 5.42
N TYR A 18 -10.13 -0.90 5.11
CA TYR A 18 -10.76 -2.14 4.67
C TYR A 18 -10.15 -2.64 3.35
N ASP A 19 -10.00 -1.74 2.37
CA ASP A 19 -9.40 -2.10 1.10
C ASP A 19 -7.97 -2.61 1.27
N LEU A 20 -7.20 -2.00 2.16
CA LEU A 20 -5.85 -2.47 2.47
C LEU A 20 -5.85 -3.81 3.17
N HIS A 21 -6.80 -4.03 4.07
CA HIS A 21 -6.96 -5.32 4.73
C HIS A 21 -7.20 -6.42 3.69
N VAL A 22 -8.06 -6.17 2.72
CA VAL A 22 -8.33 -7.12 1.63
C VAL A 22 -7.09 -7.30 0.76
N ALA A 23 -6.37 -6.21 0.48
CA ALA A 23 -5.12 -6.27 -0.29
C ALA A 23 -4.09 -7.17 0.40
N ARG A 24 -3.94 -7.02 1.71
CA ARG A 24 -3.03 -7.86 2.49
C ARG A 24 -3.43 -9.33 2.42
N TYR A 25 -4.71 -9.60 2.49
CA TYR A 25 -5.25 -10.96 2.37
C TYR A 25 -4.85 -11.58 1.03
N TYR A 26 -4.99 -10.83 -0.05
CA TYR A 26 -4.59 -11.31 -1.37
C TYR A 26 -3.08 -11.47 -1.50
N MET A 27 -2.30 -10.58 -0.91
CA MET A 27 -0.83 -10.71 -0.88
C MET A 27 -0.41 -12.00 -0.17
N LYS A 28 -1.07 -12.31 0.93
CA LYS A 28 -0.83 -13.54 1.69
C LYS A 28 -1.11 -14.78 0.84
N ARG A 29 -2.09 -14.71 -0.04
CA ARG A 29 -2.45 -15.81 -0.94
C ARG A 29 -1.66 -15.78 -2.25
N ARG A 30 -0.72 -14.86 -2.39
CA ARG A 30 0.07 -14.67 -3.61
C ARG A 30 -0.77 -14.24 -4.80
N ALA A 31 -1.96 -13.69 -4.57
CA ALA A 31 -2.81 -13.11 -5.62
C ALA A 31 -2.43 -11.64 -5.82
N TYR A 32 -1.25 -11.43 -6.41
CA TYR A 32 -0.65 -10.09 -6.49
C TYR A 32 -1.46 -9.13 -7.35
N VAL A 33 -2.06 -9.59 -8.42
CA VAL A 33 -2.88 -8.72 -9.29
C VAL A 33 -4.10 -8.21 -8.54
N ALA A 34 -4.76 -9.09 -7.78
CA ALA A 34 -5.92 -8.69 -6.97
C ALA A 34 -5.53 -7.71 -5.87
N ALA A 35 -4.40 -7.97 -5.20
CA ALA A 35 -3.87 -7.07 -4.17
C ALA A 35 -3.53 -5.71 -4.77
N LEU A 36 -2.92 -5.71 -5.95
CA LEU A 36 -2.55 -4.51 -6.68
C LEU A 36 -3.77 -3.66 -7.00
N ASN A 37 -4.85 -4.29 -7.48
CA ASN A 37 -6.09 -3.58 -7.80
C ASN A 37 -6.70 -2.91 -6.58
N ARG A 38 -6.68 -3.59 -5.44
CA ARG A 38 -7.18 -3.00 -4.18
C ARG A 38 -6.32 -1.83 -3.72
N ALA A 39 -5.00 -1.98 -3.76
CA ALA A 39 -4.08 -0.91 -3.38
C ALA A 39 -4.20 0.29 -4.31
N LYS A 40 -4.33 0.06 -5.61
CA LYS A 40 -4.55 1.14 -6.59
C LYS A 40 -5.85 1.88 -6.31
N ASN A 41 -6.89 1.17 -5.90
CA ASN A 41 -8.17 1.80 -5.56
C ASN A 41 -8.01 2.79 -4.40
N VAL A 42 -7.24 2.42 -3.38
CA VAL A 42 -6.96 3.32 -2.26
C VAL A 42 -6.22 4.57 -2.74
N TYR A 43 -5.18 4.40 -3.54
CA TYR A 43 -4.39 5.52 -4.05
C TYR A 43 -5.22 6.45 -4.95
N THR A 44 -6.07 5.87 -5.79
CA THR A 44 -6.86 6.63 -6.77
C THR A 44 -8.08 7.29 -6.15
N SER A 45 -8.80 6.56 -5.30
CA SER A 45 -10.08 7.02 -4.75
C SER A 45 -9.93 7.83 -3.46
N TYR A 46 -8.87 7.55 -2.69
CA TYR A 46 -8.67 8.18 -1.38
C TYR A 46 -7.25 8.76 -1.27
N PRO A 47 -6.86 9.69 -2.16
CA PRO A 47 -5.47 10.17 -2.20
C PRO A 47 -5.03 10.93 -0.94
N ASP A 48 -5.99 11.45 -0.17
CA ASP A 48 -5.70 12.17 1.07
C ASP A 48 -5.72 11.27 2.31
N SER A 49 -5.95 9.97 2.12
CA SER A 49 -5.99 9.03 3.23
C SER A 49 -4.61 8.82 3.85
N ILE A 50 -4.58 8.59 5.15
CA ILE A 50 -3.36 8.20 5.85
C ILE A 50 -2.84 6.83 5.41
N HIS A 51 -3.67 6.05 4.72
CA HIS A 51 -3.32 4.71 4.25
C HIS A 51 -2.70 4.67 2.84
N VAL A 52 -2.60 5.81 2.16
CA VAL A 52 -2.05 5.88 0.79
C VAL A 52 -0.62 5.36 0.73
N LYS A 53 0.18 5.70 1.73
CA LYS A 53 1.57 5.26 1.82
C LYS A 53 1.69 3.74 1.82
N GLU A 54 0.90 3.08 2.65
CA GLU A 54 0.86 1.63 2.71
C GLU A 54 0.37 1.03 1.39
N ALA A 55 -0.61 1.66 0.76
CA ALA A 55 -1.12 1.23 -0.54
C ALA A 55 -0.02 1.27 -1.60
N LEU A 56 0.78 2.32 -1.61
CA LEU A 56 1.91 2.42 -2.55
C LEU A 56 2.97 1.35 -2.29
N VAL A 57 3.23 1.05 -1.03
CA VAL A 57 4.19 0.00 -0.65
C VAL A 57 3.68 -1.36 -1.11
N ILE A 58 2.40 -1.65 -0.95
CA ILE A 58 1.80 -2.89 -1.42
C ILE A 58 1.93 -3.00 -2.94
N GLN A 59 1.67 -1.92 -3.67
CA GLN A 59 1.87 -1.89 -5.12
C GLN A 59 3.31 -2.19 -5.50
N TYR A 60 4.25 -1.56 -4.80
CA TYR A 60 5.68 -1.76 -5.05
C TYR A 60 6.07 -3.23 -4.89
N ILE A 61 5.65 -3.83 -3.77
CA ILE A 61 5.96 -5.24 -3.48
C ILE A 61 5.29 -6.16 -4.51
N ALA A 62 4.04 -5.89 -4.86
CA ALA A 62 3.31 -6.69 -5.84
C ALA A 62 4.00 -6.65 -7.21
N TYR A 63 4.42 -5.46 -7.66
CA TYR A 63 5.15 -5.34 -8.92
C TYR A 63 6.49 -6.08 -8.87
N LYS A 64 7.17 -6.01 -7.74
CA LYS A 64 8.45 -6.72 -7.55
C LYS A 64 8.26 -8.23 -7.66
N GLU A 65 7.24 -8.77 -7.01
CA GLU A 65 6.95 -10.21 -7.06
C GLU A 65 6.49 -10.66 -8.44
N LEU A 66 5.79 -9.77 -9.17
CA LEU A 66 5.37 -10.04 -10.55
C LEU A 66 6.50 -9.83 -11.56
N LYS A 67 7.66 -9.35 -11.10
CA LYS A 67 8.84 -9.07 -11.94
C LYS A 67 8.60 -8.00 -13.00
N LEU A 68 7.73 -7.03 -12.69
CA LEU A 68 7.43 -5.90 -13.55
C LEU A 68 8.31 -4.71 -13.15
N LYS A 69 9.57 -4.74 -13.54
CA LYS A 69 10.58 -3.77 -13.11
C LYS A 69 10.22 -2.33 -13.43
N ASP A 70 9.66 -2.09 -14.60
CA ASP A 70 9.30 -0.72 -15.02
C ASP A 70 8.26 -0.11 -14.07
N LEU A 71 7.23 -0.89 -13.74
CA LEU A 71 6.18 -0.45 -12.83
C LEU A 71 6.67 -0.38 -11.38
N GLU A 72 7.56 -1.29 -10.99
CA GLU A 72 8.22 -1.25 -9.69
C GLU A 72 9.00 0.05 -9.52
N MET A 73 9.81 0.43 -10.50
CA MET A 73 10.60 1.66 -10.46
C MET A 73 9.72 2.90 -10.47
N SER A 74 8.65 2.88 -11.27
CA SER A 74 7.70 4.00 -11.32
C SER A 74 7.03 4.21 -9.96
N THR A 75 6.61 3.13 -9.32
CA THR A 75 5.99 3.18 -7.99
C THR A 75 6.99 3.68 -6.94
N LYS A 76 8.22 3.22 -7.02
CA LYS A 76 9.29 3.69 -6.12
C LYS A 76 9.49 5.19 -6.25
N LYS A 77 9.49 5.72 -7.48
CA LYS A 77 9.62 7.17 -7.72
C LYS A 77 8.45 7.93 -7.10
N ILE A 78 7.23 7.39 -7.19
CA ILE A 78 6.06 8.01 -6.59
C ILE A 78 6.20 8.05 -5.06
N ILE A 79 6.65 6.95 -4.47
CA ILE A 79 6.87 6.88 -3.01
C ILE A 79 7.92 7.91 -2.59
N ASP A 80 9.05 7.96 -3.29
CA ASP A 80 10.14 8.87 -2.97
C ASP A 80 9.72 10.34 -3.15
N HIS A 81 8.90 10.64 -4.16
CA HIS A 81 8.42 11.99 -4.41
C HIS A 81 7.41 12.46 -3.36
N ASN A 82 6.48 11.58 -2.98
CA ASN A 82 5.42 11.95 -2.05
C ASN A 82 5.86 11.90 -0.58
N PHE A 83 6.88 11.12 -0.26
CA PHE A 83 7.34 10.93 1.11
C PHE A 83 8.87 11.05 1.21
N PRO A 84 9.46 12.17 0.75
CA PRO A 84 10.93 12.29 0.72
C PRO A 84 11.57 12.41 2.08
N GLU A 85 10.84 12.90 3.08
CA GLU A 85 11.37 13.19 4.40
C GLU A 85 11.66 11.93 5.22
N GLU A 86 11.05 10.83 4.89
CA GLU A 86 11.16 9.63 5.70
C GLU A 86 12.26 8.67 5.22
N LYS A 87 13.01 9.03 4.18
CA LYS A 87 13.99 8.14 3.55
C LYS A 87 13.45 6.70 3.53
N ILE A 88 12.24 6.60 3.11
CA ILE A 88 11.37 5.45 3.27
C ILE A 88 11.96 4.22 2.60
N THR A 89 12.81 4.43 1.61
CA THR A 89 13.41 3.35 0.84
C THR A 89 14.31 2.44 1.65
N SER A 90 14.92 2.92 2.75
CA SER A 90 15.73 2.04 3.57
C SER A 90 14.98 1.52 4.80
N ASN A 91 14.34 2.41 5.55
CA ASN A 91 13.66 2.00 6.79
C ASN A 91 12.32 1.30 6.50
N TYR A 92 11.60 1.78 5.49
CA TYR A 92 10.33 1.16 5.10
C TYR A 92 10.52 -0.19 4.43
N ALA A 93 11.57 -0.31 3.64
CA ALA A 93 11.91 -1.60 3.04
C ALA A 93 12.25 -2.62 4.10
N GLU A 94 12.93 -2.22 5.18
CA GLU A 94 13.24 -3.12 6.28
C GLU A 94 12.01 -3.48 7.12
N GLU A 95 11.18 -2.50 7.49
CA GLU A 95 9.94 -2.75 8.22
C GLU A 95 8.97 -3.58 7.39
N ASN A 96 8.80 -3.23 6.13
CA ASN A 96 7.92 -3.98 5.24
C ASN A 96 8.52 -5.32 4.84
N LYS A 97 9.83 -5.44 4.82
CA LYS A 97 10.49 -6.71 4.61
C LYS A 97 10.20 -7.66 5.76
N LYS A 98 10.28 -7.19 7.00
CA LYS A 98 9.92 -7.98 8.18
C LYS A 98 8.47 -8.42 8.14
N TRP A 99 7.57 -7.50 7.82
CA TRP A 99 6.15 -7.73 7.69
C TRP A 99 5.85 -8.71 6.54
N TRP A 100 6.52 -8.53 5.42
CA TRP A 100 6.40 -9.39 4.25
C TRP A 100 6.97 -10.78 4.51
N GLU A 101 8.12 -10.86 5.17
CA GLU A 101 8.72 -12.13 5.56
C GLU A 101 7.85 -12.89 6.54
N PHE A 102 7.23 -12.18 7.48
CA PHE A 102 6.26 -12.76 8.40
C PHE A 102 5.09 -13.40 7.63
N TRP A 103 4.58 -12.70 6.63
CA TRP A 103 3.49 -13.22 5.80
C TRP A 103 3.93 -14.38 4.94
N LYS A 104 5.13 -14.33 4.40
CA LYS A 104 5.69 -15.43 3.62
C LYS A 104 5.82 -16.69 4.49
N SER A 105 6.27 -16.54 5.72
CA SER A 105 6.42 -17.68 6.62
C SER A 105 5.07 -18.30 7.01
N LEU A 106 4.00 -17.49 7.03
CA LEU A 106 2.65 -17.99 7.32
C LEU A 106 2.03 -18.73 6.12
N THR A 107 2.49 -18.43 4.91
CA THR A 107 1.95 -19.06 3.69
C THR A 107 2.75 -20.27 3.23
N ASP A 108 3.93 -20.43 3.75
CA ASP A 108 4.77 -21.61 3.52
C ASP A 108 4.55 -22.62 4.63
#